data_edc75b145227f56710e5f943985228ca
#
_entry.id   edc75b145227f56710e5f943985228ca
#
_cell.length_a   1.000
_cell.length_b   1.000
_cell.length_c   1.000
_cell.angle_alpha   90.00
_cell.angle_beta   90.00
_cell.angle_gamma   90.00
#
_symmetry.space_group_name_H-M   'P 1'
#
loop_
_entity.id
_entity.type
_entity.pdbx_description
1 polymer ?
#
loop_
_entity_poly.entity_id
_entity_poly.type
_entity_poly.pdbx_seq_one_letter_code
_entity_poly.pdbx_strand_id
1 'polypeptide(L)'
;MAAQALASAAFEEGGYAVAFPFFGSERRGAPVLAFTRIDKKPIRIKTQVYEPDFIVILDEGLIDSIDVAAGLKKGGMAIVNTTRKPEEIDFGVDLKVATVDATGVALEVLKRPVTNSAILGAVAKATGIVSIKGVEKGIISIFGGRLGEKVGAINAKAAQVAYERTIIGQSKGKVRKKGTAKWLPTAQEMLPGAAIGVQDTPAGKVGIGSMSENKTGSWKVFQPKYSNNACIMCLTCWWACPEGCIYRTKDKLEFDMSYCKGCGICANECPVDAIEMIKSEGQ
;
A
#
# COMPACT_ATOMS: atom_id res chain seq x y z
N MET A 1 4.34 2.39 -11.45
CA MET A 1 3.36 2.40 -12.56
C MET A 1 2.28 3.47 -12.36
N ALA A 2 1.55 3.55 -11.23
CA ALA A 2 0.53 4.59 -11.01
C ALA A 2 1.08 6.01 -11.22
N ALA A 3 2.18 6.36 -10.55
CA ALA A 3 2.83 7.67 -10.70
C ALA A 3 3.24 7.99 -12.15
N GLN A 4 3.71 6.97 -12.90
CA GLN A 4 4.06 7.13 -14.31
C GLN A 4 2.83 7.34 -15.20
N ALA A 5 1.74 6.61 -14.94
CA ALA A 5 0.50 6.78 -15.69
C ALA A 5 -0.14 8.17 -15.42
N LEU A 6 -0.04 8.66 -14.16
CA LEU A 6 -0.47 10.01 -13.82
C LEU A 6 0.36 11.08 -14.54
N ALA A 7 1.68 10.90 -14.61
CA ALA A 7 2.56 11.81 -15.36
C ALA A 7 2.26 11.78 -16.86
N SER A 8 2.01 10.59 -17.43
CA SER A 8 1.59 10.44 -18.83
C SER A 8 0.25 11.15 -19.09
N ALA A 9 -0.71 11.01 -18.15
CA ALA A 9 -1.99 11.72 -18.24
C ALA A 9 -1.83 13.24 -18.30
N ALA A 10 -0.99 13.80 -17.44
CA ALA A 10 -0.71 15.23 -17.43
C ALA A 10 -0.01 15.70 -18.71
N PHE A 11 0.88 14.88 -19.27
CA PHE A 11 1.56 15.16 -20.53
C PHE A 11 0.59 15.16 -21.71
N GLU A 12 -0.35 14.21 -21.77
CA GLU A 12 -1.40 14.14 -22.79
C GLU A 12 -2.32 15.39 -22.79
N GLU A 13 -2.39 16.08 -21.67
CA GLU A 13 -3.14 17.34 -21.51
C GLU A 13 -2.28 18.59 -21.73
N GLY A 14 -1.05 18.42 -22.23
CA GLY A 14 -0.16 19.52 -22.55
C GLY A 14 0.60 20.10 -21.34
N GLY A 15 0.55 19.43 -20.18
CA GLY A 15 1.34 19.76 -18.98
C GLY A 15 2.75 19.17 -19.00
N TYR A 16 3.55 19.61 -18.06
CA TYR A 16 4.84 19.00 -17.76
C TYR A 16 4.73 18.12 -16.56
N ALA A 17 5.29 16.92 -16.63
CA ALA A 17 5.24 15.97 -15.51
C ALA A 17 6.56 15.23 -15.35
N VAL A 18 6.89 14.93 -14.09
CA VAL A 18 8.02 14.06 -13.71
C VAL A 18 7.52 13.08 -12.68
N ALA A 19 7.72 11.80 -12.93
CA ALA A 19 7.36 10.74 -11.99
C ALA A 19 8.52 9.78 -11.78
N PHE A 20 8.78 9.45 -10.52
CA PHE A 20 9.82 8.48 -10.17
C PHE A 20 9.42 7.69 -8.94
N PRO A 21 9.69 6.38 -8.96
CA PRO A 21 9.56 5.55 -7.77
C PRO A 21 10.77 5.79 -6.85
N PHE A 22 10.53 5.62 -5.57
CA PHE A 22 11.60 5.54 -4.59
C PHE A 22 11.71 4.07 -4.17
N PHE A 23 12.81 3.43 -4.54
CA PHE A 23 13.10 2.05 -4.18
C PHE A 23 14.14 2.04 -3.06
N GLY A 24 13.84 1.35 -1.99
CA GLY A 24 14.77 0.99 -0.95
C GLY A 24 15.14 -0.48 -1.04
N SER A 25 15.55 -1.08 0.07
CA SER A 25 15.85 -2.51 0.20
C SER A 25 14.62 -3.34 0.55
N GLU A 26 13.43 -2.85 0.25
CA GLU A 26 12.17 -3.45 0.64
C GLU A 26 11.94 -4.79 -0.06
N ARG A 27 11.43 -5.75 0.72
CA ARG A 27 10.91 -7.02 0.23
C ARG A 27 9.48 -6.85 -0.27
N ARG A 28 8.96 -7.84 -0.97
CA ARG A 28 7.56 -7.86 -1.42
C ARG A 28 6.61 -7.61 -0.25
N GLY A 29 5.69 -6.66 -0.42
CA GLY A 29 4.72 -6.25 0.60
C GLY A 29 5.16 -5.11 1.52
N ALA A 30 6.42 -4.65 1.44
CA ALA A 30 6.87 -3.49 2.19
C ALA A 30 6.29 -2.17 1.63
N PRO A 31 6.14 -1.12 2.47
CA PRO A 31 5.72 0.20 2.01
C PRO A 31 6.67 0.75 0.94
N VAL A 32 6.10 1.23 -0.15
CA VAL A 32 6.85 1.82 -1.29
C VAL A 32 6.34 3.21 -1.55
N LEU A 33 7.25 4.13 -1.79
CA LEU A 33 6.94 5.51 -2.16
C LEU A 33 7.10 5.73 -3.67
N ALA A 34 6.28 6.60 -4.22
CA ALA A 34 6.46 7.13 -5.57
C ALA A 34 6.02 8.60 -5.59
N PHE A 35 6.70 9.40 -6.37
CA PHE A 35 6.47 10.83 -6.45
C PHE A 35 6.08 11.22 -7.86
N THR A 36 5.12 12.15 -7.98
CA THR A 36 4.74 12.77 -9.25
C THR A 36 4.68 14.28 -9.05
N ARG A 37 5.34 15.02 -9.92
CA ARG A 37 5.22 16.47 -10.03
C ARG A 37 4.54 16.81 -11.33
N ILE A 38 3.56 17.68 -11.28
CA ILE A 38 2.81 18.16 -12.45
C ILE A 38 2.81 19.68 -12.41
N ASP A 39 3.12 20.34 -13.52
CA ASP A 39 3.13 21.79 -13.64
C ASP A 39 2.75 22.20 -15.07
N LYS A 40 2.36 23.46 -15.25
CA LYS A 40 2.18 24.09 -16.55
C LYS A 40 3.51 24.58 -17.17
N LYS A 41 4.59 24.55 -16.40
CA LYS A 41 5.94 24.97 -16.80
C LYS A 41 6.93 23.81 -16.71
N PRO A 42 8.04 23.85 -17.46
CA PRO A 42 9.06 22.82 -17.40
C PRO A 42 9.58 22.56 -15.97
N ILE A 43 9.54 21.31 -15.54
CA ILE A 43 9.96 20.89 -14.20
C ILE A 43 11.45 20.56 -14.22
N ARG A 44 12.25 21.31 -13.47
CA ARG A 44 13.71 21.10 -13.34
C ARG A 44 14.07 20.29 -12.08
N ILE A 45 13.19 20.31 -11.07
CA ILE A 45 13.42 19.66 -9.77
C ILE A 45 13.06 18.17 -9.88
N LYS A 46 14.05 17.30 -9.65
CA LYS A 46 13.90 15.84 -9.70
C LYS A 46 14.13 15.15 -8.35
N THR A 47 14.04 15.91 -7.26
CA THR A 47 14.17 15.37 -5.89
C THR A 47 12.84 14.86 -5.36
N GLN A 48 12.87 14.13 -4.25
CA GLN A 48 11.68 13.72 -3.50
C GLN A 48 10.76 14.90 -3.20
N VAL A 49 9.47 14.63 -3.05
CA VAL A 49 8.46 15.63 -2.69
C VAL A 49 8.30 15.61 -1.17
N TYR A 50 8.85 16.59 -0.49
CA TYR A 50 8.77 16.70 0.97
C TYR A 50 7.50 17.41 1.44
N GLU A 51 6.97 18.30 0.63
CA GLU A 51 5.74 19.06 0.89
C GLU A 51 4.73 18.79 -0.24
N PRO A 52 4.02 17.65 -0.20
CA PRO A 52 3.04 17.31 -1.22
C PRO A 52 1.77 18.18 -1.10
N ASP A 53 1.14 18.47 -2.23
CA ASP A 53 -0.20 19.03 -2.27
C ASP A 53 -1.27 17.93 -2.07
N PHE A 54 -0.94 16.71 -2.49
CA PHE A 54 -1.81 15.53 -2.41
C PHE A 54 -1.02 14.30 -2.01
N ILE A 55 -1.62 13.45 -1.19
CA ILE A 55 -1.09 12.12 -0.85
C ILE A 55 -2.07 11.05 -1.33
N VAL A 56 -1.54 9.97 -1.86
CA VAL A 56 -2.32 8.82 -2.34
C VAL A 56 -1.91 7.58 -1.55
N ILE A 57 -2.85 6.98 -0.85
CA ILE A 57 -2.63 5.87 0.06
C ILE A 57 -3.32 4.63 -0.53
N LEU A 58 -2.52 3.67 -0.96
CA LEU A 58 -2.99 2.43 -1.58
C LEU A 58 -3.40 1.37 -0.57
N ASP A 59 -2.86 1.46 0.65
CA ASP A 59 -3.16 0.58 1.78
C ASP A 59 -3.48 1.42 3.01
N GLU A 60 -4.71 1.33 3.51
CA GLU A 60 -5.17 2.11 4.66
C GLU A 60 -4.43 1.77 5.95
N GLY A 61 -3.88 0.56 6.09
CA GLY A 61 -3.07 0.17 7.26
C GLY A 61 -1.83 1.03 7.47
N LEU A 62 -1.36 1.73 6.42
CA LEU A 62 -0.26 2.69 6.53
C LEU A 62 -0.61 3.89 7.41
N ILE A 63 -1.89 4.27 7.50
CA ILE A 63 -2.33 5.42 8.30
C ILE A 63 -2.08 5.18 9.79
N ASP A 64 -2.15 3.92 10.23
CA ASP A 64 -1.92 3.56 11.63
C ASP A 64 -0.45 3.32 11.96
N SER A 65 0.35 2.94 10.97
CA SER A 65 1.75 2.55 11.16
C SER A 65 2.75 3.68 10.96
N ILE A 66 2.46 4.63 10.06
CA ILE A 66 3.36 5.75 9.76
C ILE A 66 2.60 7.07 9.68
N ASP A 67 3.31 8.20 9.80
CA ASP A 67 2.73 9.52 9.58
C ASP A 67 2.61 9.84 8.08
N VAL A 68 1.59 9.29 7.44
CA VAL A 68 1.33 9.49 6.00
C VAL A 68 1.02 10.95 5.66
N ALA A 69 0.54 11.74 6.62
CA ALA A 69 0.21 13.15 6.43
C ALA A 69 1.40 14.10 6.69
N ALA A 70 2.56 13.56 7.09
CA ALA A 70 3.74 14.36 7.35
C ALA A 70 4.14 15.18 6.11
N GLY A 71 4.32 16.48 6.29
CA GLY A 71 4.69 17.40 5.22
C GLY A 71 3.56 17.79 4.27
N LEU A 72 2.35 17.24 4.39
CA LEU A 72 1.22 17.66 3.56
C LEU A 72 0.95 19.14 3.74
N LYS A 73 0.90 19.89 2.64
CA LYS A 73 0.64 21.33 2.66
C LYS A 73 -0.72 21.65 3.27
N LYS A 74 -0.82 22.83 3.90
CA LYS A 74 -2.09 23.33 4.42
C LYS A 74 -3.12 23.44 3.29
N GLY A 75 -4.27 22.78 3.47
CA GLY A 75 -5.31 22.67 2.43
C GLY A 75 -5.10 21.53 1.44
N GLY A 76 -4.07 20.73 1.61
CA GLY A 76 -3.85 19.50 0.86
C GLY A 76 -4.92 18.45 1.11
N MET A 77 -4.89 17.36 0.33
CA MET A 77 -5.90 16.31 0.38
C MET A 77 -5.26 14.92 0.39
N ALA A 78 -5.86 13.99 1.11
CA ALA A 78 -5.54 12.58 1.07
C ALA A 78 -6.53 11.82 0.18
N ILE A 79 -6.04 10.93 -0.68
CA ILE A 79 -6.84 10.00 -1.47
C ILE A 79 -6.54 8.59 -0.94
N VAL A 80 -7.54 7.88 -0.47
CA VAL A 80 -7.37 6.61 0.26
C VAL A 80 -8.13 5.49 -0.41
N ASN A 81 -7.44 4.38 -0.61
CA ASN A 81 -8.07 3.11 -0.99
C ASN A 81 -8.65 2.45 0.25
N THR A 82 -9.94 2.56 0.44
CA THR A 82 -10.68 2.00 1.58
C THR A 82 -12.16 1.88 1.28
N THR A 83 -12.87 1.03 2.01
CA THR A 83 -14.33 0.94 2.00
C THR A 83 -14.99 1.91 2.96
N ARG A 84 -14.21 2.54 3.86
CA ARG A 84 -14.71 3.49 4.87
C ARG A 84 -15.05 4.84 4.24
N LYS A 85 -15.93 5.58 4.91
CA LYS A 85 -16.23 6.97 4.52
C LYS A 85 -15.12 7.93 4.97
N PRO A 86 -14.97 9.10 4.32
CA PRO A 86 -13.94 10.09 4.68
C PRO A 86 -13.93 10.48 6.16
N GLU A 87 -15.10 10.56 6.78
CA GLU A 87 -15.29 10.97 8.18
C GLU A 87 -14.84 9.90 9.19
N GLU A 88 -14.72 8.65 8.75
CA GLU A 88 -14.33 7.51 9.57
C GLU A 88 -12.81 7.31 9.63
N ILE A 89 -12.07 8.03 8.78
CA ILE A 89 -10.61 7.93 8.71
C ILE A 89 -10.00 9.01 9.58
N ASP A 90 -9.07 8.61 10.46
CA ASP A 90 -8.40 9.52 11.35
C ASP A 90 -6.91 9.65 10.98
N PHE A 91 -6.49 10.84 10.59
CA PHE A 91 -5.09 11.18 10.31
C PHE A 91 -4.39 11.88 11.48
N GLY A 92 -5.09 12.09 12.60
CA GLY A 92 -4.60 12.92 13.72
C GLY A 92 -4.65 14.42 13.45
N VAL A 93 -5.04 14.84 12.25
CA VAL A 93 -5.18 16.22 11.81
C VAL A 93 -6.42 16.36 10.92
N ASP A 94 -7.03 17.56 10.92
CA ASP A 94 -8.15 17.85 10.02
C ASP A 94 -7.64 18.00 8.60
N LEU A 95 -8.18 17.22 7.67
CA LEU A 95 -7.85 17.36 6.27
C LEU A 95 -8.98 16.90 5.33
N LYS A 96 -8.92 17.35 4.09
CA LYS A 96 -9.79 16.87 3.03
C LYS A 96 -9.39 15.43 2.66
N VAL A 97 -10.37 14.57 2.51
CA VAL A 97 -10.16 13.15 2.20
C VAL A 97 -11.07 12.72 1.06
N ALA A 98 -10.52 12.00 0.11
CA ALA A 98 -11.28 11.27 -0.87
C ALA A 98 -11.09 9.77 -0.63
N THR A 99 -12.17 9.00 -0.62
CA THR A 99 -12.15 7.55 -0.43
C THR A 99 -12.73 6.82 -1.61
N VAL A 100 -12.16 5.66 -1.90
CA VAL A 100 -12.67 4.73 -2.91
C VAL A 100 -12.22 3.31 -2.59
N ASP A 101 -13.08 2.32 -2.75
CA ASP A 101 -12.69 0.91 -2.72
C ASP A 101 -12.05 0.52 -4.07
N ALA A 102 -10.81 1.01 -4.28
CA ALA A 102 -10.05 0.68 -5.48
C ALA A 102 -9.70 -0.81 -5.57
N THR A 103 -9.61 -1.50 -4.43
CA THR A 103 -9.39 -2.95 -4.37
C THR A 103 -10.62 -3.70 -4.87
N GLY A 104 -11.81 -3.34 -4.40
CA GLY A 104 -13.06 -3.92 -4.87
C GLY A 104 -13.28 -3.67 -6.36
N VAL A 105 -13.04 -2.45 -6.83
CA VAL A 105 -13.09 -2.12 -8.28
C VAL A 105 -12.10 -2.95 -9.08
N ALA A 106 -10.86 -3.10 -8.61
CA ALA A 106 -9.85 -3.90 -9.29
C ALA A 106 -10.25 -5.38 -9.37
N LEU A 107 -10.80 -5.94 -8.29
CA LEU A 107 -11.31 -7.32 -8.30
C LEU A 107 -12.50 -7.49 -9.24
N GLU A 108 -13.42 -6.52 -9.27
CA GLU A 108 -14.60 -6.54 -10.15
C GLU A 108 -14.20 -6.48 -11.62
N VAL A 109 -13.34 -5.52 -12.00
CA VAL A 109 -13.02 -5.20 -13.39
C VAL A 109 -11.83 -5.99 -13.92
N LEU A 110 -10.73 -6.06 -13.13
CA LEU A 110 -9.45 -6.68 -13.55
C LEU A 110 -9.34 -8.14 -13.14
N LYS A 111 -10.24 -8.63 -12.26
CA LYS A 111 -10.17 -9.97 -11.63
C LYS A 111 -8.86 -10.20 -10.85
N ARG A 112 -8.19 -9.13 -10.46
CA ARG A 112 -6.92 -9.14 -9.70
C ARG A 112 -6.87 -7.93 -8.77
N PRO A 113 -6.25 -8.01 -7.59
CA PRO A 113 -6.16 -6.90 -6.64
C PRO A 113 -5.08 -5.88 -7.02
N VAL A 114 -5.09 -5.40 -8.25
CA VAL A 114 -4.10 -4.42 -8.77
C VAL A 114 -4.74 -3.04 -8.76
N THR A 115 -4.60 -2.31 -7.68
CA THR A 115 -5.27 -1.03 -7.42
C THR A 115 -4.66 0.16 -8.16
N ASN A 116 -3.46 -0.01 -8.74
CA ASN A 116 -2.65 1.06 -9.33
C ASN A 116 -3.36 1.91 -10.39
N SER A 117 -4.24 1.32 -11.19
CA SER A 117 -5.01 2.03 -12.22
C SER A 117 -6.31 2.59 -11.63
N ALA A 118 -7.02 1.81 -10.82
CA ALA A 118 -8.28 2.23 -10.24
C ALA A 118 -8.12 3.51 -9.39
N ILE A 119 -7.10 3.58 -8.53
CA ILE A 119 -6.88 4.75 -7.65
C ILE A 119 -6.67 6.05 -8.45
N LEU A 120 -6.18 5.99 -9.68
CA LEU A 120 -5.98 7.17 -10.52
C LEU A 120 -7.29 7.83 -10.92
N GLY A 121 -8.38 7.07 -11.01
CA GLY A 121 -9.71 7.63 -11.18
C GLY A 121 -10.12 8.50 -9.99
N ALA A 122 -9.84 8.03 -8.78
CA ALA A 122 -10.09 8.82 -7.56
C ALA A 122 -9.20 10.06 -7.51
N VAL A 123 -7.93 9.96 -7.93
CA VAL A 123 -7.03 11.11 -8.03
C VAL A 123 -7.61 12.16 -8.98
N ALA A 124 -8.06 11.77 -10.18
CA ALA A 124 -8.66 12.70 -11.14
C ALA A 124 -9.88 13.42 -10.54
N LYS A 125 -10.81 12.69 -9.91
CA LYS A 125 -12.01 13.25 -9.31
C LYS A 125 -11.73 14.19 -8.15
N ALA A 126 -10.82 13.77 -7.27
CA ALA A 126 -10.54 14.48 -6.04
C ALA A 126 -9.72 15.76 -6.25
N THR A 127 -8.77 15.72 -7.19
CA THR A 127 -7.80 16.80 -7.37
C THR A 127 -8.12 17.73 -8.53
N GLY A 128 -8.73 17.20 -9.59
CA GLY A 128 -8.95 17.93 -10.83
C GLY A 128 -7.67 18.35 -11.57
N ILE A 129 -6.50 17.86 -11.16
CA ILE A 129 -5.20 18.17 -11.78
C ILE A 129 -5.14 17.63 -13.21
N VAL A 130 -5.74 16.46 -13.42
CA VAL A 130 -5.88 15.79 -14.69
C VAL A 130 -7.33 15.36 -14.88
N SER A 131 -7.82 15.37 -16.10
CA SER A 131 -9.17 14.87 -16.39
C SER A 131 -9.19 13.34 -16.37
N ILE A 132 -10.37 12.76 -16.20
CA ILE A 132 -10.52 11.31 -16.32
C ILE A 132 -10.11 10.80 -17.70
N LYS A 133 -10.38 11.55 -18.75
CA LYS A 133 -9.95 11.21 -20.12
C LYS A 133 -8.44 11.21 -20.28
N GLY A 134 -7.74 12.17 -19.63
CA GLY A 134 -6.28 12.19 -19.57
C GLY A 134 -5.74 10.97 -18.83
N VAL A 135 -6.36 10.61 -17.70
CA VAL A 135 -5.99 9.39 -16.93
C VAL A 135 -6.18 8.13 -17.76
N GLU A 136 -7.29 7.99 -18.47
CA GLU A 136 -7.54 6.84 -19.36
C GLU A 136 -6.44 6.70 -20.43
N LYS A 137 -6.10 7.81 -21.12
CA LYS A 137 -5.01 7.82 -22.10
C LYS A 137 -3.67 7.47 -21.49
N GLY A 138 -3.32 8.06 -20.33
CA GLY A 138 -2.08 7.78 -19.62
C GLY A 138 -1.98 6.31 -19.18
N ILE A 139 -3.09 5.72 -18.73
CA ILE A 139 -3.16 4.30 -18.38
C ILE A 139 -2.97 3.44 -19.64
N ILE A 140 -3.66 3.72 -20.73
CA ILE A 140 -3.53 2.97 -22.00
C ILE A 140 -2.07 3.05 -22.50
N SER A 141 -1.46 4.22 -22.47
CA SER A 141 -0.07 4.41 -22.88
C SER A 141 0.90 3.56 -22.05
N ILE A 142 0.82 3.62 -20.72
CA ILE A 142 1.79 2.97 -19.82
C ILE A 142 1.50 1.47 -19.67
N PHE A 143 0.25 1.08 -19.44
CA PHE A 143 -0.12 -0.32 -19.22
C PHE A 143 -0.28 -1.06 -20.54
N GLY A 144 -0.88 -0.42 -21.56
CA GLY A 144 -1.05 -0.98 -22.90
C GLY A 144 0.30 -1.23 -23.58
N GLY A 145 1.20 -0.27 -23.52
CA GLY A 145 2.55 -0.41 -24.08
C GLY A 145 3.40 -1.54 -23.46
N ARG A 146 3.14 -1.88 -22.18
CA ARG A 146 3.89 -2.94 -21.47
C ARG A 146 3.20 -4.30 -21.43
N LEU A 147 1.87 -4.31 -21.37
CA LEU A 147 1.06 -5.50 -21.07
C LEU A 147 0.06 -5.85 -22.18
N GLY A 148 0.01 -5.04 -23.25
CA GLY A 148 -0.90 -5.17 -24.37
C GLY A 148 -2.15 -4.28 -24.27
N GLU A 149 -2.68 -3.89 -25.43
CA GLU A 149 -3.77 -2.90 -25.56
C GLU A 149 -5.03 -3.30 -24.77
N LYS A 150 -5.41 -4.58 -24.79
CA LYS A 150 -6.57 -5.09 -24.03
C LYS A 150 -6.42 -4.85 -22.54
N VAL A 151 -5.20 -5.05 -22.01
CA VAL A 151 -4.91 -4.81 -20.59
C VAL A 151 -4.96 -3.31 -20.28
N GLY A 152 -4.45 -2.46 -21.17
CA GLY A 152 -4.58 -1.01 -21.07
C GLY A 152 -6.04 -0.56 -20.98
N ALA A 153 -6.89 -1.03 -21.90
CA ALA A 153 -8.31 -0.67 -21.95
C ALA A 153 -9.09 -1.12 -20.69
N ILE A 154 -8.84 -2.33 -20.19
CA ILE A 154 -9.50 -2.83 -18.97
C ILE A 154 -9.05 -2.01 -17.75
N ASN A 155 -7.77 -1.65 -17.66
CA ASN A 155 -7.26 -0.79 -16.59
C ASN A 155 -7.84 0.64 -16.66
N ALA A 156 -8.03 1.20 -17.84
CA ALA A 156 -8.71 2.49 -18.03
C ALA A 156 -10.17 2.43 -17.55
N LYS A 157 -10.87 1.33 -17.84
CA LYS A 157 -12.23 1.08 -17.33
C LYS A 157 -12.26 1.02 -15.80
N ALA A 158 -11.27 0.39 -15.15
CA ALA A 158 -11.18 0.37 -13.71
C ALA A 158 -11.01 1.76 -13.10
N ALA A 159 -10.22 2.64 -13.75
CA ALA A 159 -10.10 4.03 -13.34
C ALA A 159 -11.42 4.80 -13.49
N GLN A 160 -12.17 4.59 -14.56
CA GLN A 160 -13.47 5.22 -14.77
C GLN A 160 -14.46 4.82 -13.65
N VAL A 161 -14.58 3.53 -13.35
CA VAL A 161 -15.47 3.04 -12.29
C VAL A 161 -15.07 3.62 -10.93
N ALA A 162 -13.77 3.67 -10.62
CA ALA A 162 -13.28 4.26 -9.38
C ALA A 162 -13.55 5.77 -9.32
N TYR A 163 -13.40 6.49 -10.43
CA TYR A 163 -13.79 7.91 -10.53
C TYR A 163 -15.24 8.11 -10.10
N GLU A 164 -16.17 7.32 -10.64
CA GLU A 164 -17.59 7.42 -10.33
C GLU A 164 -17.89 7.13 -8.86
N ARG A 165 -17.25 6.12 -8.28
CA ARG A 165 -17.48 5.65 -6.89
C ARG A 165 -16.72 6.43 -5.82
N THR A 166 -15.83 7.35 -6.19
CA THR A 166 -15.06 8.15 -5.22
C THR A 166 -15.96 9.07 -4.44
N ILE A 167 -15.79 9.08 -3.12
CA ILE A 167 -16.49 9.96 -2.17
C ILE A 167 -15.49 10.99 -1.64
N ILE A 168 -15.85 12.27 -1.65
CA ILE A 168 -15.03 13.37 -1.15
C ILE A 168 -15.69 13.93 0.12
N GLY A 169 -14.92 14.09 1.18
CA GLY A 169 -15.37 14.60 2.46
C GLY A 169 -14.23 15.20 3.28
N GLN A 170 -14.42 15.24 4.57
CA GLN A 170 -13.43 15.76 5.52
C GLN A 170 -13.23 14.74 6.65
N SER A 171 -11.97 14.51 7.00
CA SER A 171 -11.58 13.82 8.22
C SER A 171 -11.42 14.84 9.35
N LYS A 172 -11.96 14.51 10.51
CA LYS A 172 -11.69 15.26 11.75
C LYS A 172 -10.62 14.51 12.53
N GLY A 173 -9.45 15.13 12.66
CA GLY A 173 -8.34 14.58 13.41
C GLY A 173 -8.68 14.44 14.89
N LYS A 174 -8.62 13.22 15.40
CA LYS A 174 -8.54 13.00 16.85
C LYS A 174 -7.06 13.08 17.20
N VAL A 175 -6.71 13.87 18.21
CA VAL A 175 -5.32 13.96 18.68
C VAL A 175 -4.87 12.56 19.10
N ARG A 176 -4.31 11.82 18.16
CA ARG A 176 -3.59 10.58 18.47
C ARG A 176 -2.26 11.00 19.08
N LYS A 177 -2.01 10.62 20.32
CA LYS A 177 -0.64 10.47 20.76
C LYS A 177 -0.07 9.34 19.91
N LYS A 178 0.50 9.68 18.74
CA LYS A 178 1.30 8.72 17.99
C LYS A 178 2.40 8.31 18.94
N GLY A 179 2.25 7.14 19.53
CA GLY A 179 3.38 6.52 20.19
C GLY A 179 4.42 6.35 19.08
N THR A 180 5.44 7.19 19.09
CA THR A 180 6.66 6.84 18.39
C THR A 180 6.98 5.43 18.84
N ALA A 181 6.98 4.49 17.91
CA ALA A 181 7.37 3.13 18.24
C ALA A 181 8.80 3.21 18.76
N LYS A 182 8.95 3.26 20.10
CA LYS A 182 10.26 3.31 20.79
C LYS A 182 11.00 1.98 20.71
N TRP A 183 10.70 1.20 19.68
CA TRP A 183 11.34 -0.10 19.50
C TRP A 183 12.71 0.00 18.81
N LEU A 184 12.97 1.08 18.07
CA LEU A 184 14.32 1.40 17.59
C LEU A 184 14.95 2.44 18.51
N PRO A 185 16.15 2.17 19.05
CA PRO A 185 16.91 3.19 19.74
C PRO A 185 17.23 4.33 18.78
N THR A 186 17.25 5.54 19.30
CA THR A 186 17.75 6.70 18.54
C THR A 186 19.25 6.52 18.25
N ALA A 187 19.79 7.25 17.29
CA ALA A 187 21.23 7.19 16.97
C ALA A 187 22.11 7.49 18.20
N GLN A 188 21.62 8.32 19.15
CA GLN A 188 22.30 8.62 20.40
C GLN A 188 22.24 7.48 21.43
N GLU A 189 21.21 6.65 21.35
CA GLU A 189 21.03 5.49 22.24
C GLU A 189 21.73 4.23 21.72
N MET A 190 22.19 4.24 20.46
CA MET A 190 22.94 3.14 19.87
C MET A 190 24.41 3.20 20.27
N LEU A 191 24.97 2.07 20.70
CA LEU A 191 26.41 1.94 20.92
C LEU A 191 27.15 2.03 19.57
N PRO A 192 28.21 2.84 19.46
CA PRO A 192 29.01 2.93 18.25
C PRO A 192 29.51 1.56 17.79
N GLY A 193 29.20 1.18 16.54
CA GLY A 193 29.59 -0.10 15.96
C GLY A 193 28.82 -1.32 16.46
N ALA A 194 27.76 -1.13 17.27
CA ALA A 194 26.90 -2.22 17.67
C ALA A 194 26.05 -2.71 16.50
N ALA A 195 26.17 -4.00 16.18
CA ALA A 195 25.18 -4.64 15.33
C ALA A 195 23.83 -4.61 16.06
N ILE A 196 22.77 -4.22 15.38
CA ILE A 196 21.40 -4.36 15.89
C ILE A 196 21.21 -5.84 16.24
N GLY A 197 21.05 -6.16 17.53
CA GLY A 197 20.93 -7.55 17.95
C GLY A 197 21.58 -7.91 19.27
N VAL A 198 22.16 -6.94 19.96
CA VAL A 198 22.79 -7.23 21.26
C VAL A 198 21.78 -7.02 22.39
N GLN A 199 21.69 -7.99 23.28
CA GLN A 199 20.77 -8.02 24.43
C GLN A 199 20.95 -6.87 25.44
N ASP A 200 22.00 -6.07 25.30
CA ASP A 200 22.45 -5.08 26.26
C ASP A 200 22.11 -3.64 25.89
N THR A 201 21.14 -3.40 24.98
CA THR A 201 20.67 -2.04 24.76
C THR A 201 19.76 -1.60 25.89
N PRO A 202 19.87 -0.33 26.39
CA PRO A 202 19.07 0.16 27.52
C PRO A 202 17.56 0.03 27.35
N ALA A 203 17.10 -0.15 26.12
CA ALA A 203 15.69 -0.34 25.78
C ALA A 203 15.22 -1.80 25.92
N GLY A 204 16.08 -2.79 26.11
CA GLY A 204 15.73 -4.20 26.30
C GLY A 204 14.99 -4.87 25.13
N LYS A 205 14.87 -4.19 23.98
CA LYS A 205 14.00 -4.60 22.88
C LYS A 205 14.69 -4.78 21.53
N VAL A 206 15.97 -4.50 21.44
CA VAL A 206 16.72 -4.62 20.20
C VAL A 206 17.76 -5.71 20.37
N GLY A 207 17.43 -6.90 19.91
CA GLY A 207 18.26 -8.07 20.00
C GLY A 207 18.13 -8.95 18.77
N ILE A 208 18.78 -10.10 18.77
CA ILE A 208 18.54 -11.16 17.79
C ILE A 208 17.03 -11.44 17.81
N GLY A 209 16.35 -11.29 16.64
CA GLY A 209 14.91 -11.42 16.57
C GLY A 209 14.13 -10.11 16.76
N SER A 210 14.78 -8.93 16.67
CA SER A 210 14.11 -7.61 16.73
C SER A 210 13.01 -7.45 15.68
N MET A 211 13.03 -8.24 14.61
CA MET A 211 11.94 -8.31 13.62
C MET A 211 10.63 -8.84 14.20
N SER A 212 10.65 -9.46 15.38
CA SER A 212 9.42 -9.85 16.09
C SER A 212 8.55 -8.64 16.48
N GLU A 213 9.14 -7.46 16.61
CA GLU A 213 8.40 -6.21 16.87
C GLU A 213 7.82 -5.59 15.58
N ASN A 214 8.32 -5.97 14.41
CA ASN A 214 7.87 -5.46 13.14
C ASN A 214 6.71 -6.30 12.59
N LYS A 215 5.51 -6.04 13.09
CA LYS A 215 4.28 -6.76 12.70
C LYS A 215 3.82 -6.32 11.31
N THR A 216 4.14 -7.12 10.31
CA THR A 216 3.85 -6.84 8.89
C THR A 216 2.46 -7.29 8.44
N GLY A 217 1.65 -7.84 9.35
CA GLY A 217 0.32 -8.35 9.05
C GLY A 217 -0.68 -7.31 8.52
N SER A 218 -0.48 -6.03 8.84
CA SER A 218 -1.28 -4.94 8.29
C SER A 218 -1.06 -4.68 6.79
N TRP A 219 -0.01 -5.27 6.18
CA TRP A 219 0.31 -5.07 4.77
C TRP A 219 -0.49 -5.97 3.82
N LYS A 220 -1.29 -6.91 4.36
CA LYS A 220 -2.04 -7.87 3.55
C LYS A 220 -3.36 -7.32 3.04
N VAL A 221 -3.68 -7.62 1.79
CA VAL A 221 -5.02 -7.46 1.19
C VAL A 221 -5.79 -8.77 1.24
N PHE A 222 -5.05 -9.89 1.13
CA PHE A 222 -5.57 -11.24 1.26
C PHE A 222 -4.91 -11.95 2.43
N GLN A 223 -5.63 -12.90 3.00
CA GLN A 223 -5.11 -13.76 4.06
C GLN A 223 -5.42 -15.22 3.77
N PRO A 224 -4.53 -16.15 4.19
CA PRO A 224 -4.78 -17.56 4.05
C PRO A 224 -5.88 -18.01 5.01
N LYS A 225 -6.89 -18.72 4.47
CA LYS A 225 -7.86 -19.49 5.23
C LYS A 225 -7.46 -20.95 5.14
N TYR A 226 -7.08 -21.52 6.26
CA TYR A 226 -6.57 -22.89 6.35
C TYR A 226 -7.64 -23.88 6.78
N SER A 227 -7.70 -25.02 6.09
CA SER A 227 -8.56 -26.15 6.43
C SER A 227 -7.73 -27.33 6.95
N ASN A 228 -7.81 -27.59 8.24
CA ASN A 228 -7.10 -28.70 8.87
C ASN A 228 -7.55 -30.08 8.32
N ASN A 229 -8.84 -30.22 7.98
CA ASN A 229 -9.40 -31.49 7.48
C ASN A 229 -8.88 -31.86 6.09
N ALA A 230 -8.52 -30.89 5.26
CA ALA A 230 -7.95 -31.12 3.93
C ALA A 230 -6.42 -31.28 3.96
N CYS A 231 -5.78 -30.89 5.07
CA CYS A 231 -4.33 -30.85 5.18
C CYS A 231 -3.72 -32.25 5.40
N ILE A 232 -2.73 -32.60 4.60
CA ILE A 232 -1.97 -33.85 4.70
C ILE A 232 -0.66 -33.70 5.49
N MET A 233 -0.42 -32.56 6.14
CA MET A 233 0.77 -32.25 6.92
C MET A 233 2.10 -32.39 6.16
N CYS A 234 2.12 -32.11 4.85
CA CYS A 234 3.34 -32.16 4.02
C CYS A 234 4.35 -31.07 4.35
N LEU A 235 3.96 -30.00 5.07
CA LEU A 235 4.77 -28.88 5.52
C LEU A 235 5.33 -27.98 4.39
N THR A 236 4.92 -28.16 3.14
CA THR A 236 5.41 -27.34 2.02
C THR A 236 5.13 -25.84 2.26
N CYS A 237 3.93 -25.51 2.74
CA CYS A 237 3.58 -24.12 3.06
C CYS A 237 4.43 -23.53 4.18
N TRP A 238 4.83 -24.33 5.16
CA TRP A 238 5.71 -23.92 6.26
C TRP A 238 7.11 -23.60 5.74
N TRP A 239 7.68 -24.46 4.91
CA TRP A 239 8.99 -24.22 4.29
C TRP A 239 8.99 -23.04 3.31
N ALA A 240 7.90 -22.87 2.56
CA ALA A 240 7.78 -21.84 1.53
C ALA A 240 7.44 -20.45 2.10
N CYS A 241 7.07 -20.34 3.39
CA CYS A 241 6.68 -19.05 3.97
C CYS A 241 7.89 -18.11 4.15
N PRO A 242 7.98 -16.98 3.43
CA PRO A 242 9.12 -16.07 3.53
C PRO A 242 9.16 -15.31 4.85
N GLU A 243 8.04 -15.23 5.55
CA GLU A 243 7.93 -14.52 6.84
C GLU A 243 8.09 -15.46 8.05
N GLY A 244 8.15 -16.78 7.81
CA GLY A 244 8.22 -17.75 8.89
C GLY A 244 7.03 -17.72 9.85
N CYS A 245 5.87 -17.21 9.40
CA CYS A 245 4.69 -17.01 10.24
C CYS A 245 3.73 -18.21 10.29
N ILE A 246 4.16 -19.38 9.79
CA ILE A 246 3.41 -20.63 9.88
C ILE A 246 4.11 -21.53 10.88
N TYR A 247 3.39 -21.99 11.91
CA TYR A 247 3.93 -22.81 12.97
C TYR A 247 3.34 -24.22 12.90
N ARG A 248 4.18 -25.22 13.09
CA ARG A 248 3.76 -26.60 13.22
C ARG A 248 3.44 -26.90 14.67
N THR A 249 2.23 -27.34 14.94
CA THR A 249 1.87 -27.98 16.20
C THR A 249 1.83 -29.51 16.00
N LYS A 250 1.43 -30.28 17.02
CA LYS A 250 1.39 -31.74 16.94
C LYS A 250 0.47 -32.22 15.80
N ASP A 251 -0.73 -31.62 15.68
CA ASP A 251 -1.81 -32.14 14.83
C ASP A 251 -2.32 -31.12 13.79
N LYS A 252 -1.78 -29.92 13.74
CA LYS A 252 -2.21 -28.85 12.82
C LYS A 252 -1.11 -27.83 12.54
N LEU A 253 -1.40 -26.96 11.59
CA LEU A 253 -0.62 -25.74 11.36
C LEU A 253 -1.36 -24.55 11.95
N GLU A 254 -0.60 -23.61 12.48
CA GLU A 254 -1.09 -22.31 12.96
C GLU A 254 -0.44 -21.19 12.16
N PHE A 255 -1.21 -20.16 11.84
CA PHE A 255 -0.78 -19.03 11.04
C PHE A 255 -0.80 -17.77 11.91
N ASP A 256 0.36 -17.17 12.16
CA ASP A 256 0.43 -15.89 12.84
C ASP A 256 0.13 -14.75 11.86
N MET A 257 -1.10 -14.28 11.93
CA MET A 257 -1.59 -13.21 11.05
C MET A 257 -0.95 -11.85 11.35
N SER A 258 -0.25 -11.70 12.49
CA SER A 258 0.48 -10.47 12.82
C SER A 258 1.67 -10.24 11.88
N TYR A 259 2.22 -11.30 11.28
CA TYR A 259 3.36 -11.22 10.37
C TYR A 259 3.02 -11.62 8.93
N CYS A 260 1.88 -12.26 8.71
CA CYS A 260 1.46 -12.72 7.39
C CYS A 260 1.22 -11.54 6.44
N LYS A 261 1.97 -11.44 5.35
CA LYS A 261 1.83 -10.42 4.31
C LYS A 261 0.80 -10.75 3.22
N GLY A 262 0.13 -11.90 3.31
CA GLY A 262 -0.87 -12.31 2.33
C GLY A 262 -0.30 -12.58 0.93
N CYS A 263 0.96 -13.00 0.82
CA CYS A 263 1.64 -13.19 -0.46
C CYS A 263 1.11 -14.36 -1.31
N GLY A 264 0.34 -15.29 -0.72
CA GLY A 264 -0.30 -16.39 -1.41
C GLY A 264 0.60 -17.60 -1.71
N ILE A 265 1.90 -17.56 -1.41
CA ILE A 265 2.83 -18.65 -1.72
C ILE A 265 2.36 -19.97 -1.06
N CYS A 266 1.94 -19.91 0.21
CA CYS A 266 1.46 -21.08 0.93
C CYS A 266 0.25 -21.74 0.28
N ALA A 267 -0.67 -20.98 -0.32
CA ALA A 267 -1.82 -21.50 -1.04
C ALA A 267 -1.40 -22.08 -2.40
N ASN A 268 -0.52 -21.38 -3.14
CA ASN A 268 -0.02 -21.84 -4.44
C ASN A 268 0.77 -23.15 -4.36
N GLU A 269 1.53 -23.33 -3.28
CA GLU A 269 2.37 -24.50 -3.06
C GLU A 269 1.64 -25.66 -2.35
N CYS A 270 0.36 -25.48 -2.01
CA CYS A 270 -0.41 -26.52 -1.32
C CYS A 270 -0.87 -27.61 -2.30
N PRO A 271 -0.37 -28.86 -2.20
CA PRO A 271 -0.69 -29.91 -3.18
C PRO A 271 -2.11 -30.44 -3.08
N VAL A 272 -2.85 -30.07 -2.03
CA VAL A 272 -4.22 -30.55 -1.74
C VAL A 272 -5.22 -29.41 -1.54
N ASP A 273 -4.86 -28.19 -1.94
CA ASP A 273 -5.71 -27.01 -1.84
C ASP A 273 -6.30 -26.76 -0.43
N ALA A 274 -5.56 -27.15 0.63
CA ALA A 274 -5.99 -26.96 2.01
C ALA A 274 -5.91 -25.49 2.47
N ILE A 275 -5.41 -24.58 1.64
CA ILE A 275 -5.26 -23.16 1.93
C ILE A 275 -5.89 -22.34 0.81
N GLU A 276 -6.90 -21.56 1.16
CA GLU A 276 -7.58 -20.63 0.27
C GLU A 276 -7.19 -19.19 0.63
N MET A 277 -6.97 -18.34 -0.37
CA MET A 277 -6.74 -16.91 -0.13
C MET A 277 -8.07 -16.15 -0.15
N ILE A 278 -8.46 -15.63 1.00
CA ILE A 278 -9.66 -14.80 1.15
C ILE A 278 -9.28 -13.33 1.33
N LYS A 279 -10.18 -12.39 0.98
CA LYS A 279 -9.98 -10.96 1.24
C LYS A 279 -9.88 -10.74 2.75
N SER A 280 -8.86 -10.05 3.20
CA SER A 280 -8.74 -9.63 4.60
C SER A 280 -9.86 -8.64 4.89
N GLU A 281 -10.70 -8.94 5.88
CA GLU A 281 -11.62 -7.95 6.42
C GLU A 281 -10.77 -6.91 7.14
N GLY A 282 -10.95 -5.64 6.82
CA GLY A 282 -10.12 -4.55 7.33
C GLY A 282 -10.05 -4.57 8.87
N GLN A 283 -8.83 -4.51 9.40
CA GLN A 283 -8.59 -4.25 10.82
C GLN A 283 -8.80 -2.78 11.13
#